data_09878220fb2a36da16ea8216b73df5eb
#
_entry.id   09878220fb2a36da16ea8216b73df5eb
#
_cell.length_a   1.000
_cell.length_b   1.000
_cell.length_c   1.000
_cell.angle_alpha   90.00
_cell.angle_beta   90.00
_cell.angle_gamma   90.00
#
_symmetry.space_group_name_H-M   'P 1'
#
loop_
_entity.id
_entity.type
_entity.pdbx_description
1 polymer ?
#
loop_
_entity_poly.entity_id
_entity_poly.type
_entity_poly.pdbx_seq_one_letter_code
_entity_poly.pdbx_strand_id
1 'polypeptide(L)'
;TVKISARGVDVHYGDAHAIKEVSVDIANNRVTAFIGPSGCGKSTFLRCLNRMNDTIDVCRVSGSIRLDGEDIYDKRVDPVQLRAKVGMVFQKPNPFPKSIYDNVAYGPKIHGLTHGRDELDELVEWSLKKAGLWKEVKDRLDQPGTGMSGGQQQRLCIARTIAVKPKVARFVMRDLPHRA
;
A
#
# COMPACT_ATOMS: atom_id res chain seq x y z
N THR A 1 5.95 2.60 20.66
CA THR A 1 4.51 2.26 20.48
C THR A 1 4.35 1.36 19.28
N VAL A 2 3.55 0.30 19.42
CA VAL A 2 3.21 -0.63 18.33
C VAL A 2 2.12 0.00 17.46
N LYS A 3 2.31 -0.02 16.15
CA LYS A 3 1.33 0.47 15.17
C LYS A 3 0.42 -0.63 14.66
N ILE A 4 1.03 -1.76 14.29
CA ILE A 4 0.29 -2.98 13.92
C ILE A 4 0.80 -4.11 14.81
N SER A 5 -0.12 -4.88 15.37
CA SER A 5 0.20 -6.13 16.04
C SER A 5 -0.52 -7.30 15.35
N ALA A 6 0.23 -8.33 15.00
CA ALA A 6 -0.28 -9.60 14.50
C ALA A 6 -0.01 -10.70 15.51
N ARG A 7 -0.98 -11.59 15.73
CA ARG A 7 -0.86 -12.70 16.69
C ARG A 7 -1.48 -13.95 16.10
N GLY A 8 -0.68 -15.01 16.03
CA GLY A 8 -1.09 -16.33 15.56
C GLY A 8 -1.76 -16.29 14.18
N VAL A 9 -1.20 -15.51 13.24
CA VAL A 9 -1.81 -15.34 11.93
C VAL A 9 -1.52 -16.54 11.05
N ASP A 10 -2.60 -17.20 10.62
CA ASP A 10 -2.58 -18.25 9.61
C ASP A 10 -3.27 -17.79 8.34
N VAL A 11 -2.73 -18.20 7.19
CA VAL A 11 -3.36 -17.95 5.89
C VAL A 11 -3.39 -19.22 5.07
N HIS A 12 -4.58 -19.57 4.60
CA HIS A 12 -4.82 -20.70 3.70
C HIS A 12 -5.35 -20.22 2.36
N TYR A 13 -4.90 -20.82 1.28
CA TYR A 13 -5.49 -20.74 -0.06
C TYR A 13 -6.04 -22.13 -0.43
N GLY A 14 -7.34 -22.33 -0.23
CA GLY A 14 -7.92 -23.66 -0.27
C GLY A 14 -7.25 -24.56 0.78
N ASP A 15 -6.63 -25.66 0.34
CA ASP A 15 -5.91 -26.61 1.20
C ASP A 15 -4.45 -26.21 1.47
N ALA A 16 -3.91 -25.24 0.75
CA ALA A 16 -2.53 -24.81 0.90
C ALA A 16 -2.37 -23.85 2.09
N HIS A 17 -1.60 -24.27 3.10
CA HIS A 17 -1.28 -23.46 4.28
C HIS A 17 -0.07 -22.55 3.97
N ALA A 18 -0.34 -21.31 3.58
CA ALA A 18 0.65 -20.36 3.07
C ALA A 18 1.42 -19.61 4.16
N ILE A 19 0.77 -19.34 5.31
CA ILE A 19 1.38 -18.69 6.50
C ILE A 19 0.92 -19.46 7.73
N LYS A 20 1.88 -19.72 8.64
CA LYS A 20 1.68 -20.52 9.84
C LYS A 20 2.04 -19.73 11.09
N GLU A 21 1.04 -19.48 11.96
CA GLU A 21 1.16 -18.90 13.31
C GLU A 21 2.08 -17.66 13.40
N VAL A 22 2.05 -16.77 12.39
CA VAL A 22 2.91 -15.58 12.40
C VAL A 22 2.46 -14.59 13.44
N SER A 23 3.39 -14.24 14.34
CA SER A 23 3.21 -13.17 15.33
C SER A 23 4.31 -12.14 15.18
N VAL A 24 3.95 -10.85 14.98
CA VAL A 24 4.89 -9.77 14.78
C VAL A 24 4.29 -8.43 15.19
N ASP A 25 5.14 -7.56 15.73
CA ASP A 25 4.81 -6.17 16.02
C ASP A 25 5.52 -5.25 15.03
N ILE A 26 4.77 -4.32 14.43
CA ILE A 26 5.27 -3.26 13.57
C ILE A 26 5.22 -1.96 14.36
N ALA A 27 6.39 -1.36 14.58
CA ALA A 27 6.50 -0.14 15.37
C ALA A 27 5.96 1.08 14.62
N ASN A 28 5.42 2.03 15.38
CA ASN A 28 4.98 3.31 14.85
C ASN A 28 6.20 4.17 14.43
N ASN A 29 6.06 4.93 13.34
CA ASN A 29 7.08 5.85 12.81
C ASN A 29 8.45 5.17 12.55
N ARG A 30 8.42 3.90 12.17
CA ARG A 30 9.60 3.10 11.84
C ARG A 30 9.41 2.37 10.52
N VAL A 31 10.53 2.08 9.86
CA VAL A 31 10.56 1.16 8.71
C VAL A 31 10.77 -0.25 9.24
N THR A 32 9.87 -1.16 8.87
CA THR A 32 10.01 -2.60 9.13
C THR A 32 10.15 -3.31 7.80
N ALA A 33 11.22 -4.09 7.65
CA ALA A 33 11.48 -4.88 6.45
C ALA A 33 11.28 -6.38 6.72
N PHE A 34 10.49 -7.04 5.87
CA PHE A 34 10.35 -8.49 5.86
C PHE A 34 11.30 -9.08 4.83
N ILE A 35 12.28 -9.83 5.29
CA ILE A 35 13.32 -10.44 4.46
C ILE A 35 13.18 -11.97 4.54
N GLY A 36 13.36 -12.64 3.42
CA GLY A 36 13.29 -14.09 3.35
C GLY A 36 13.24 -14.58 1.89
N PRO A 37 13.35 -15.89 1.64
CA PRO A 37 13.34 -16.47 0.30
C PRO A 37 12.01 -16.21 -0.42
N SER A 38 12.04 -16.36 -1.75
CA SER A 38 10.82 -16.29 -2.57
C SER A 38 9.84 -17.38 -2.13
N GLY A 39 8.56 -17.06 -2.09
CA GLY A 39 7.50 -18.00 -1.68
C GLY A 39 7.31 -18.18 -0.17
N CYS A 40 8.13 -17.59 0.71
CA CYS A 40 7.97 -17.75 2.17
C CYS A 40 6.78 -16.97 2.80
N GLY A 41 5.88 -16.40 2.00
CA GLY A 41 4.65 -15.77 2.50
C GLY A 41 4.71 -14.27 2.77
N LYS A 42 5.83 -13.56 2.54
CA LYS A 42 5.95 -12.11 2.79
C LYS A 42 4.83 -11.29 2.17
N SER A 43 4.59 -11.48 0.86
CA SER A 43 3.54 -10.74 0.14
C SER A 43 2.15 -11.13 0.60
N THR A 44 1.95 -12.40 0.97
CA THR A 44 0.68 -12.90 1.55
C THR A 44 0.41 -12.21 2.88
N PHE A 45 1.39 -12.13 3.78
CA PHE A 45 1.25 -11.44 5.06
C PHE A 45 0.99 -9.93 4.84
N LEU A 46 1.75 -9.28 3.96
CA LEU A 46 1.51 -7.87 3.63
C LEU A 46 0.09 -7.63 3.09
N ARG A 47 -0.50 -8.54 2.34
CA ARG A 47 -1.89 -8.44 1.89
C ARG A 47 -2.91 -8.59 3.02
N CYS A 48 -2.58 -9.29 4.10
CA CYS A 48 -3.47 -9.36 5.26
C CYS A 48 -3.68 -8.00 5.91
N LEU A 49 -2.64 -7.14 5.95
CA LEU A 49 -2.66 -5.87 6.67
C LEU A 49 -3.69 -4.85 6.16
N ASN A 50 -4.22 -5.02 4.95
CA ASN A 50 -5.31 -4.20 4.39
C ASN A 50 -6.43 -5.03 3.80
N ARG A 51 -6.53 -6.29 4.18
CA ARG A 51 -7.58 -7.20 3.75
C ARG A 51 -7.65 -7.38 2.22
N MET A 52 -6.49 -7.26 1.52
CA MET A 52 -6.45 -7.56 0.07
C MET A 52 -6.67 -9.05 -0.21
N ASN A 53 -6.44 -9.92 0.77
CA ASN A 53 -6.72 -11.36 0.63
C ASN A 53 -8.22 -11.67 0.57
N ASP A 54 -9.08 -10.78 1.08
CA ASP A 54 -10.54 -10.93 0.98
C ASP A 54 -11.07 -10.93 -0.48
N THR A 55 -10.25 -10.48 -1.43
CA THR A 55 -10.60 -10.52 -2.88
C THR A 55 -10.33 -11.88 -3.53
N ILE A 56 -9.85 -12.85 -2.77
CA ILE A 56 -9.52 -14.20 -3.23
C ILE A 56 -10.46 -15.17 -2.52
N ASP A 57 -11.43 -15.71 -3.22
CA ASP A 57 -12.52 -16.52 -2.65
C ASP A 57 -12.05 -17.71 -1.80
N VAL A 58 -10.94 -18.35 -2.21
CA VAL A 58 -10.37 -19.50 -1.51
C VAL A 58 -9.41 -19.09 -0.37
N CYS A 59 -9.19 -17.79 -0.15
CA CYS A 59 -8.30 -17.32 0.91
C CYS A 59 -9.03 -17.24 2.25
N ARG A 60 -8.43 -17.84 3.27
CA ARG A 60 -8.88 -17.74 4.67
C ARG A 60 -7.75 -17.23 5.53
N VAL A 61 -8.04 -16.17 6.29
CA VAL A 61 -7.12 -15.58 7.27
C VAL A 61 -7.71 -15.80 8.66
N SER A 62 -6.89 -16.32 9.57
CA SER A 62 -7.26 -16.48 10.98
C SER A 62 -6.15 -15.89 11.88
N GLY A 63 -6.39 -15.86 13.19
CA GLY A 63 -5.56 -15.12 14.13
C GLY A 63 -6.09 -13.69 14.33
N SER A 64 -5.28 -12.80 14.87
CA SER A 64 -5.64 -11.41 15.12
C SER A 64 -4.62 -10.46 14.48
N ILE A 65 -5.12 -9.46 13.76
CA ILE A 65 -4.30 -8.35 13.26
C ILE A 65 -4.95 -7.04 13.68
N ARG A 66 -4.21 -6.23 14.45
CA ARG A 66 -4.72 -4.97 14.98
C ARG A 66 -3.92 -3.79 14.45
N LEU A 67 -4.62 -2.75 14.04
CA LEU A 67 -4.08 -1.44 13.68
C LEU A 67 -4.51 -0.42 14.75
N ASP A 68 -3.55 0.22 15.42
CA ASP A 68 -3.83 1.14 16.53
C ASP A 68 -4.71 0.49 17.64
N GLY A 69 -4.59 -0.82 17.86
CA GLY A 69 -5.37 -1.57 18.83
C GLY A 69 -6.72 -2.10 18.33
N GLU A 70 -7.21 -1.66 17.19
CA GLU A 70 -8.47 -2.13 16.60
C GLU A 70 -8.23 -3.35 15.69
N ASP A 71 -9.02 -4.40 15.84
CA ASP A 71 -8.94 -5.58 14.98
C ASP A 71 -9.43 -5.25 13.59
N ILE A 72 -8.57 -5.39 12.58
CA ILE A 72 -8.89 -5.04 11.20
C ILE A 72 -9.84 -6.04 10.52
N TYR A 73 -10.05 -7.22 11.10
CA TYR A 73 -11.01 -8.24 10.63
C TYR A 73 -12.35 -8.20 11.39
N ASP A 74 -12.53 -7.27 12.34
CA ASP A 74 -13.85 -7.04 12.95
C ASP A 74 -14.89 -6.72 11.87
N LYS A 75 -16.08 -7.28 12.00
CA LYS A 75 -17.20 -7.11 11.04
C LYS A 75 -17.64 -5.64 10.85
N ARG A 76 -17.36 -4.79 11.84
CA ARG A 76 -17.66 -3.35 11.80
C ARG A 76 -16.64 -2.54 11.01
N VAL A 77 -15.48 -3.13 10.69
CA VAL A 77 -14.43 -2.44 9.92
C VAL A 77 -14.74 -2.51 8.43
N ASP A 78 -14.98 -1.36 7.83
CA ASP A 78 -15.12 -1.22 6.38
C ASP A 78 -13.75 -1.42 5.69
N PRO A 79 -13.61 -2.42 4.80
CA PRO A 79 -12.35 -2.66 4.08
C PRO A 79 -11.92 -1.47 3.20
N VAL A 80 -12.85 -0.65 2.70
CA VAL A 80 -12.53 0.52 1.88
C VAL A 80 -11.82 1.57 2.72
N GLN A 81 -12.36 1.86 3.91
CA GLN A 81 -11.77 2.79 4.87
C GLN A 81 -10.43 2.27 5.40
N LEU A 82 -10.31 0.97 5.64
CA LEU A 82 -9.05 0.35 6.03
C LEU A 82 -7.97 0.52 4.96
N ARG A 83 -8.31 0.32 3.67
CA ARG A 83 -7.37 0.45 2.55
C ARG A 83 -6.90 1.89 2.34
N ALA A 84 -7.69 2.89 2.71
CA ALA A 84 -7.24 4.28 2.77
C ALA A 84 -6.20 4.50 3.88
N LYS A 85 -6.39 3.85 5.05
CA LYS A 85 -5.46 3.94 6.19
C LYS A 85 -4.17 3.13 5.97
N VAL A 86 -4.23 2.03 5.24
CA VAL A 86 -3.10 1.10 4.98
C VAL A 86 -2.83 1.02 3.49
N GLY A 87 -2.04 1.96 2.99
CA GLY A 87 -1.66 2.05 1.58
C GLY A 87 -0.77 0.90 1.11
N MET A 88 -0.81 0.60 -0.18
CA MET A 88 0.00 -0.45 -0.80
C MET A 88 0.62 0.04 -2.11
N VAL A 89 1.92 -0.16 -2.24
CA VAL A 89 2.65 0.01 -3.49
C VAL A 89 3.08 -1.37 -3.97
N PHE A 90 2.67 -1.73 -5.18
CA PHE A 90 2.98 -3.03 -5.77
C PHE A 90 4.40 -3.05 -6.34
N GLN A 91 5.00 -4.23 -6.41
CA GLN A 91 6.33 -4.44 -7.00
C GLN A 91 6.38 -4.01 -8.48
N LYS A 92 5.36 -4.38 -9.27
CA LYS A 92 5.20 -3.92 -10.65
C LYS A 92 4.39 -2.63 -10.64
N PRO A 93 4.90 -1.54 -11.23
CA PRO A 93 4.14 -0.29 -11.34
C PRO A 93 2.80 -0.52 -12.02
N ASN A 94 1.76 0.13 -11.51
CA ASN A 94 0.41 0.04 -12.04
C ASN A 94 -0.27 1.42 -12.06
N PRO A 95 0.29 2.41 -12.77
CA PRO A 95 -0.37 3.70 -12.91
C PRO A 95 -1.72 3.52 -13.59
N PHE A 96 -2.69 4.35 -13.21
CA PHE A 96 -3.96 4.40 -13.92
C PHE A 96 -3.76 4.96 -15.33
N PRO A 97 -4.59 4.58 -16.31
CA PRO A 97 -4.59 5.17 -17.67
C PRO A 97 -5.20 6.59 -17.65
N LYS A 98 -4.57 7.45 -16.88
CA LYS A 98 -4.92 8.83 -16.59
C LYS A 98 -3.67 9.69 -16.61
N SER A 99 -3.84 11.02 -16.54
CA SER A 99 -2.72 11.94 -16.42
C SER A 99 -1.88 11.68 -15.15
N ILE A 100 -0.67 12.22 -15.12
CA ILE A 100 0.19 12.19 -13.91
C ILE A 100 -0.55 12.85 -12.76
N TYR A 101 -1.16 14.02 -12.98
CA TYR A 101 -1.96 14.73 -12.00
C TYR A 101 -3.11 13.87 -11.47
N ASP A 102 -3.94 13.33 -12.36
CA ASP A 102 -5.11 12.55 -11.96
C ASP A 102 -4.77 11.23 -11.28
N ASN A 103 -3.60 10.64 -11.57
CA ASN A 103 -3.13 9.49 -10.82
C ASN A 103 -2.97 9.82 -9.32
N VAL A 104 -2.38 10.96 -9.00
CA VAL A 104 -2.14 11.39 -7.61
C VAL A 104 -3.41 11.93 -6.97
N ALA A 105 -4.18 12.73 -7.71
CA ALA A 105 -5.41 13.38 -7.25
C ALA A 105 -6.58 12.40 -7.02
N TYR A 106 -6.51 11.19 -7.58
CA TYR A 106 -7.62 10.22 -7.58
C TYR A 106 -8.09 9.86 -6.17
N GLY A 107 -7.17 9.43 -5.32
CA GLY A 107 -7.49 9.07 -3.93
C GLY A 107 -8.05 10.24 -3.12
N PRO A 108 -7.37 11.39 -3.08
CA PRO A 108 -7.88 12.59 -2.41
C PRO A 108 -9.29 13.00 -2.86
N LYS A 109 -9.59 12.95 -4.16
CA LYS A 109 -10.93 13.26 -4.70
C LYS A 109 -11.99 12.29 -4.18
N ILE A 110 -11.73 10.98 -4.23
CA ILE A 110 -12.71 9.94 -3.80
C ILE A 110 -12.96 10.00 -2.30
N HIS A 111 -11.92 10.26 -1.51
CA HIS A 111 -12.04 10.29 -0.06
C HIS A 111 -12.42 11.68 0.49
N GLY A 112 -12.66 12.68 -0.38
CA GLY A 112 -13.04 14.02 0.04
C GLY A 112 -12.00 14.69 0.95
N LEU A 113 -10.70 14.49 0.67
CA LEU A 113 -9.61 14.98 1.53
C LEU A 113 -9.26 16.45 1.29
N THR A 114 -9.85 17.08 0.28
CA THR A 114 -9.57 18.47 -0.11
C THR A 114 -10.90 19.19 -0.37
N HIS A 115 -10.97 20.47 0.01
CA HIS A 115 -12.18 21.27 -0.12
C HIS A 115 -12.18 22.19 -1.36
N GLY A 116 -11.14 22.15 -2.18
CA GLY A 116 -11.02 22.98 -3.38
C GLY A 116 -9.87 22.54 -4.27
N ARG A 117 -9.77 23.23 -5.43
CA ARG A 117 -8.75 22.90 -6.42
C ARG A 117 -7.35 23.24 -5.91
N ASP A 118 -7.20 24.41 -5.28
CA ASP A 118 -5.89 24.88 -4.81
C ASP A 118 -5.31 23.93 -3.76
N GLU A 119 -6.11 23.47 -2.81
CA GLU A 119 -5.69 22.49 -1.80
C GLU A 119 -5.33 21.14 -2.42
N LEU A 120 -6.05 20.74 -3.47
CA LEU A 120 -5.75 19.52 -4.22
C LEU A 120 -4.43 19.66 -5.00
N ASP A 121 -4.20 20.82 -5.63
CA ASP A 121 -2.98 21.11 -6.38
C ASP A 121 -1.75 21.09 -5.45
N GLU A 122 -1.85 21.70 -4.27
CA GLU A 122 -0.81 21.65 -3.23
C GLU A 122 -0.53 20.23 -2.77
N LEU A 123 -1.56 19.42 -2.56
CA LEU A 123 -1.42 18.03 -2.13
C LEU A 123 -0.77 17.17 -3.20
N VAL A 124 -1.12 17.36 -4.47
CA VAL A 124 -0.49 16.67 -5.61
C VAL A 124 0.99 17.04 -5.71
N GLU A 125 1.32 18.34 -5.66
CA GLU A 125 2.69 18.82 -5.68
C GLU A 125 3.49 18.24 -4.50
N TRP A 126 2.97 18.32 -3.29
CA TRP A 126 3.60 17.75 -2.09
C TRP A 126 3.88 16.25 -2.26
N SER A 127 2.90 15.50 -2.77
CA SER A 127 3.03 14.05 -2.95
C SER A 127 4.11 13.69 -3.98
N LEU A 128 4.14 14.41 -5.09
CA LEU A 128 5.16 14.24 -6.13
C LEU A 128 6.56 14.63 -5.64
N LYS A 129 6.68 15.69 -4.82
CA LYS A 129 7.93 16.08 -4.17
C LYS A 129 8.41 14.99 -3.21
N LYS A 130 7.53 14.44 -2.37
CA LYS A 130 7.85 13.36 -1.43
C LYS A 130 8.26 12.07 -2.12
N ALA A 131 7.69 11.77 -3.28
CA ALA A 131 8.09 10.64 -4.12
C ALA A 131 9.36 10.90 -4.96
N GLY A 132 9.96 12.08 -4.88
CA GLY A 132 11.16 12.45 -5.65
C GLY A 132 10.91 12.56 -7.16
N LEU A 133 9.67 12.87 -7.57
CA LEU A 133 9.26 12.88 -8.97
C LEU A 133 8.97 14.29 -9.51
N TRP A 134 8.68 15.26 -8.65
CA TRP A 134 8.22 16.59 -9.00
C TRP A 134 9.07 17.29 -10.06
N LYS A 135 10.39 17.31 -9.89
CA LYS A 135 11.31 18.00 -10.80
C LYS A 135 11.26 17.49 -12.24
N GLU A 136 10.88 16.22 -12.42
CA GLU A 136 10.83 15.55 -13.72
C GLU A 136 9.48 15.71 -14.42
N VAL A 137 8.41 16.07 -13.67
CA VAL A 137 7.04 16.03 -14.21
C VAL A 137 6.26 17.33 -14.06
N LYS A 138 6.75 18.32 -13.32
CA LYS A 138 6.02 19.56 -13.01
C LYS A 138 5.48 20.31 -14.24
N ASP A 139 6.19 20.22 -15.36
CA ASP A 139 5.83 20.93 -16.61
C ASP A 139 5.01 20.04 -17.58
N ARG A 140 4.59 18.84 -17.15
CA ARG A 140 3.84 17.88 -17.98
C ARG A 140 2.85 17.02 -17.18
N LEU A 141 2.20 17.60 -16.15
CA LEU A 141 1.28 16.91 -15.27
C LEU A 141 0.03 16.36 -15.95
N ASP A 142 -0.34 16.92 -17.10
CA ASP A 142 -1.44 16.51 -17.96
C ASP A 142 -1.12 15.28 -18.83
N GLN A 143 0.16 14.94 -19.00
CA GLN A 143 0.56 13.79 -19.81
C GLN A 143 0.18 12.45 -19.12
N PRO A 144 -0.04 11.39 -19.93
CA PRO A 144 -0.39 10.07 -19.40
C PRO A 144 0.69 9.49 -18.48
N GLY A 145 0.30 9.03 -17.29
CA GLY A 145 1.20 8.38 -16.35
C GLY A 145 1.78 7.07 -16.88
N THR A 146 1.07 6.39 -17.78
CA THR A 146 1.51 5.13 -18.42
C THR A 146 2.64 5.32 -19.44
N GLY A 147 2.84 6.55 -19.97
CA GLY A 147 3.92 6.87 -20.90
C GLY A 147 5.28 7.13 -20.24
N MET A 148 5.37 7.03 -18.92
CA MET A 148 6.59 7.28 -18.15
C MET A 148 7.50 6.04 -18.11
N SER A 149 8.79 6.24 -17.78
CA SER A 149 9.70 5.13 -17.53
C SER A 149 9.26 4.29 -16.32
N GLY A 150 9.68 3.03 -16.24
CA GLY A 150 9.27 2.14 -15.14
C GLY A 150 9.60 2.70 -13.75
N GLY A 151 10.77 3.33 -13.59
CA GLY A 151 11.15 3.98 -12.34
C GLY A 151 10.29 5.20 -12.00
N GLN A 152 9.92 5.99 -13.01
CA GLN A 152 9.01 7.12 -12.84
C GLN A 152 7.59 6.64 -12.51
N GLN A 153 7.10 5.59 -13.18
CA GLN A 153 5.81 4.98 -12.88
C GLN A 153 5.77 4.46 -11.43
N GLN A 154 6.85 3.85 -10.95
CA GLN A 154 6.94 3.38 -9.56
C GLN A 154 6.83 4.56 -8.57
N ARG A 155 7.57 5.65 -8.83
CA ARG A 155 7.49 6.86 -7.99
C ARG A 155 6.11 7.54 -8.09
N LEU A 156 5.44 7.46 -9.24
CA LEU A 156 4.06 7.92 -9.40
C LEU A 156 3.09 7.11 -8.53
N CYS A 157 3.23 5.78 -8.51
CA CYS A 157 2.44 4.91 -7.63
C CYS A 157 2.71 5.19 -6.14
N ILE A 158 3.94 5.55 -5.78
CA ILE A 158 4.28 6.01 -4.42
C ILE A 158 3.56 7.33 -4.12
N ALA A 159 3.66 8.34 -5.00
CA ALA A 159 2.98 9.63 -4.84
C ALA A 159 1.47 9.45 -4.66
N ARG A 160 0.83 8.63 -5.51
CA ARG A 160 -0.59 8.27 -5.41
C ARG A 160 -0.94 7.67 -4.04
N THR A 161 -0.09 6.78 -3.53
CA THR A 161 -0.34 6.10 -2.26
C THR A 161 -0.23 7.06 -1.07
N ILE A 162 0.77 7.95 -1.05
CA ILE A 162 0.96 8.88 0.07
C ILE A 162 0.01 10.08 0.02
N ALA A 163 -0.59 10.38 -1.12
CA ALA A 163 -1.53 11.49 -1.29
C ALA A 163 -2.78 11.34 -0.39
N VAL A 164 -3.20 10.13 -0.07
CA VAL A 164 -4.29 9.87 0.87
C VAL A 164 -3.86 9.93 2.34
N LYS A 165 -2.60 10.29 2.61
CA LYS A 165 -2.00 10.40 3.95
C LYS A 165 -2.26 9.14 4.81
N PRO A 166 -1.90 7.95 4.35
CA PRO A 166 -2.20 6.70 5.05
C PRO A 166 -1.47 6.64 6.40
N LYS A 167 -2.04 5.94 7.37
CA LYS A 167 -1.40 5.66 8.66
C LYS A 167 -0.19 4.73 8.51
N VAL A 168 -0.23 3.85 7.51
CA VAL A 168 0.83 2.90 7.15
C VAL A 168 0.93 2.82 5.64
N ALA A 169 2.13 2.98 5.11
CA ALA A 169 2.42 2.68 3.70
C ALA A 169 3.34 1.45 3.64
N ARG A 170 3.00 0.49 2.81
CA ARG A 170 3.77 -0.74 2.62
C ARG A 170 4.15 -0.90 1.16
N PHE A 171 5.34 -1.43 0.97
CA PHE A 171 5.95 -1.61 -0.34
C PHE A 171 6.22 -3.10 -0.55
N VAL A 172 5.73 -3.66 -1.66
CA VAL A 172 6.11 -4.99 -2.10
C VAL A 172 7.32 -4.83 -3.01
N MET A 173 8.49 -5.24 -2.50
CA MET A 173 9.74 -5.15 -3.23
C MET A 173 10.10 -6.51 -3.85
N ARG A 174 10.96 -6.49 -4.87
CA ARG A 174 11.51 -7.70 -5.47
C ARG A 174 12.39 -8.40 -4.44
N ASP A 175 12.29 -9.72 -4.35
CA ASP A 175 13.25 -10.50 -3.58
C ASP A 175 14.65 -10.24 -4.15
N LEU A 176 15.61 -9.97 -3.27
CA LEU A 176 17.00 -9.85 -3.67
C LEU A 176 17.40 -11.20 -4.29
N PRO A 177 18.02 -11.22 -5.49
CA PRO A 177 18.52 -12.46 -6.03
C PRO A 177 19.51 -13.04 -5.02
N HIS A 178 19.30 -14.29 -4.63
CA HIS A 178 20.33 -15.01 -3.89
C HIS A 178 21.59 -15.01 -4.74
N ARG A 179 22.62 -14.31 -4.30
CA ARG A 179 23.96 -14.57 -4.80
C ARG A 179 24.32 -15.97 -4.30
N ALA A 180 24.36 -16.92 -5.22
CA ALA A 180 24.89 -18.25 -4.98
C ALA A 180 26.38 -18.17 -4.61
#